data_8897db2a667a659d18254d6e51fdb635
#
_entry.id   8897db2a667a659d18254d6e51fdb635
#
_cell.length_a   1.000
_cell.length_b   1.000
_cell.length_c   1.000
_cell.angle_alpha   90.00
_cell.angle_beta   90.00
_cell.angle_gamma   90.00
#
_symmetry.space_group_name_H-M   'P 1'
#
loop_
_entity.id
_entity.type
_entity.pdbx_description
1 polymer ?
#
loop_
_entity_poly.entity_id
_entity_poly.type
_entity_poly.pdbx_seq_one_letter_code
_entity_poly.pdbx_strand_id
1 'polypeptide(L)'
;MSELYNVTSSPHIRAKDSTQRIMLYVIIALLPATVFGIINFGPRALAVVVVSIASCLVSEYLYNKIAHKKQTIGDLSCVVTGLLLGLNLSHTVPFFIPIIGGAFAIVVVKMIFGGLGQNFMNPALGARCFLLLAFTGPMTSFTFDGVSGATPLAVIKDGALYSDTMAMFTGRIAGTIGETSVI
;
A
#
# COMPACT_ATOMS: atom_id res chain seq x y z
N MET A 1 -38.18 -34.27 27.31
CA MET A 1 -37.64 -33.41 26.23
C MET A 1 -36.28 -32.93 26.69
N SER A 2 -35.21 -33.41 26.07
CA SER A 2 -33.87 -32.95 26.37
C SER A 2 -33.66 -31.56 25.72
N GLU A 3 -33.56 -30.55 26.54
CA GLU A 3 -33.16 -29.21 26.06
C GLU A 3 -31.72 -29.32 25.52
N LEU A 4 -31.58 -29.09 24.20
CA LEU A 4 -30.28 -29.03 23.54
C LEU A 4 -29.65 -27.67 23.83
N TYR A 5 -28.60 -27.64 24.63
CA TYR A 5 -27.84 -26.44 24.90
C TYR A 5 -26.92 -26.13 23.71
N ASN A 6 -26.99 -24.91 23.20
CA ASN A 6 -26.04 -24.43 22.20
C ASN A 6 -24.67 -24.20 22.83
N VAL A 7 -23.75 -25.11 22.58
CA VAL A 7 -22.34 -24.96 23.00
C VAL A 7 -21.57 -24.32 21.88
N THR A 8 -21.07 -23.09 22.10
CA THR A 8 -20.20 -22.38 21.16
C THR A 8 -18.73 -22.63 21.51
N SER A 9 -17.88 -22.75 20.47
CA SER A 9 -16.43 -22.84 20.69
C SER A 9 -15.88 -21.55 21.31
N SER A 10 -14.89 -21.67 22.19
CA SER A 10 -14.16 -20.52 22.76
C SER A 10 -13.47 -19.70 21.65
N PRO A 11 -13.44 -18.35 21.75
CA PRO A 11 -13.94 -17.53 22.86
C PRO A 11 -15.45 -17.22 22.76
N HIS A 12 -16.13 -17.21 23.89
CA HIS A 12 -17.57 -16.91 23.96
C HIS A 12 -17.87 -15.42 23.85
N ILE A 13 -16.91 -14.56 24.15
CA ILE A 13 -17.01 -13.08 24.00
C ILE A 13 -16.31 -12.70 22.70
N ARG A 14 -17.05 -12.09 21.79
CA ARG A 14 -16.55 -11.59 20.50
C ARG A 14 -16.72 -10.09 20.42
N ALA A 15 -15.72 -9.40 19.89
CA ALA A 15 -15.85 -7.99 19.53
C ALA A 15 -16.91 -7.82 18.43
N LYS A 16 -17.62 -6.67 18.46
CA LYS A 16 -18.62 -6.34 17.44
C LYS A 16 -17.99 -5.84 16.12
N ASP A 17 -16.67 -5.70 16.10
CA ASP A 17 -15.95 -5.17 14.94
C ASP A 17 -15.82 -6.25 13.86
N SER A 18 -16.24 -5.88 12.66
CA SER A 18 -16.04 -6.70 11.47
C SER A 18 -14.70 -6.35 10.80
N THR A 19 -14.13 -7.30 10.07
CA THR A 19 -12.92 -7.09 9.26
C THR A 19 -13.04 -5.86 8.35
N GLN A 20 -14.20 -5.68 7.75
CA GLN A 20 -14.49 -4.52 6.90
C GLN A 20 -14.37 -3.18 7.65
N ARG A 21 -14.87 -3.11 8.89
CA ARG A 21 -14.75 -1.89 9.72
C ARG A 21 -13.30 -1.59 10.06
N ILE A 22 -12.53 -2.60 10.42
CA ILE A 22 -11.10 -2.43 10.73
C ILE A 22 -10.36 -1.91 9.49
N MET A 23 -10.60 -2.50 8.30
CA MET A 23 -9.99 -2.04 7.06
C MET A 23 -10.41 -0.63 6.69
N LEU A 24 -11.68 -0.26 6.93
CA LEU A 24 -12.17 1.10 6.73
C LEU A 24 -11.45 2.11 7.63
N TYR A 25 -11.24 1.78 8.91
CA TYR A 25 -10.49 2.65 9.83
C TYR A 25 -9.04 2.85 9.38
N VAL A 26 -8.41 1.80 8.85
CA VAL A 26 -7.06 1.91 8.27
C VAL A 26 -7.05 2.83 7.05
N ILE A 27 -8.04 2.74 6.16
CA ILE A 27 -8.18 3.65 5.02
C ILE A 27 -8.32 5.09 5.51
N ILE A 28 -9.20 5.34 6.48
CA ILE A 28 -9.42 6.69 7.05
C ILE A 28 -8.13 7.22 7.68
N ALA A 29 -7.39 6.38 8.40
CA ALA A 29 -6.13 6.77 9.02
C ALA A 29 -5.03 7.11 7.99
N LEU A 30 -5.07 6.50 6.80
CA LEU A 30 -4.12 6.77 5.71
C LEU A 30 -4.52 7.99 4.84
N LEU A 31 -5.77 8.47 4.93
CA LEU A 31 -6.22 9.63 4.13
C LEU A 31 -5.38 10.89 4.35
N PRO A 32 -5.01 11.31 5.58
CA PRO A 32 -4.19 12.49 5.77
C PRO A 32 -2.86 12.40 5.02
N ALA A 33 -2.15 11.28 5.12
CA ALA A 33 -0.89 11.05 4.41
C ALA A 33 -1.08 11.06 2.89
N THR A 34 -2.19 10.46 2.41
CA THR A 34 -2.53 10.44 0.98
C THR A 34 -2.79 11.84 0.45
N VAL A 35 -3.61 12.63 1.17
CA VAL A 35 -3.93 14.02 0.78
C VAL A 35 -2.67 14.87 0.78
N PHE A 36 -1.83 14.76 1.81
CA PHE A 36 -0.58 15.49 1.88
C PHE A 36 0.36 15.13 0.71
N GLY A 37 0.51 13.84 0.41
CA GLY A 37 1.31 13.38 -0.73
C GLY A 37 0.80 13.91 -2.08
N ILE A 38 -0.53 13.98 -2.26
CA ILE A 38 -1.14 14.54 -3.48
C ILE A 38 -0.89 16.05 -3.58
N ILE A 39 -0.99 16.80 -2.48
CA ILE A 39 -0.71 18.23 -2.45
C ILE A 39 0.77 18.49 -2.78
N ASN A 40 1.68 17.68 -2.24
CA ASN A 40 3.12 17.84 -2.39
C ASN A 40 3.64 17.46 -3.79
N PHE A 41 3.14 16.37 -4.36
CA PHE A 41 3.61 15.80 -5.64
C PHE A 41 2.64 16.00 -6.82
N GLY A 42 1.49 16.60 -6.56
CA GLY A 42 0.53 16.97 -7.60
C GLY A 42 -0.34 15.80 -8.12
N PRO A 43 -1.06 16.04 -9.25
CA PRO A 43 -2.08 15.11 -9.76
C PRO A 43 -1.50 13.77 -10.24
N ARG A 44 -0.23 13.72 -10.57
CA ARG A 44 0.44 12.48 -10.97
C ARG A 44 0.55 11.48 -9.80
N ALA A 45 0.78 11.98 -8.58
CA ALA A 45 0.76 11.15 -7.37
C ALA A 45 -0.63 10.52 -7.15
N LEU A 46 -1.69 11.32 -7.31
CA LEU A 46 -3.07 10.81 -7.27
C LEU A 46 -3.28 9.69 -8.30
N ALA A 47 -2.83 9.90 -9.55
CA ALA A 47 -2.95 8.90 -10.60
C ALA A 47 -2.23 7.58 -10.25
N VAL A 48 -1.02 7.63 -9.69
CA VAL A 48 -0.26 6.44 -9.26
C VAL A 48 -1.03 5.69 -8.16
N VAL A 49 -1.55 6.40 -7.16
CA VAL A 49 -2.35 5.79 -6.08
C VAL A 49 -3.62 5.14 -6.62
N VAL A 50 -4.36 5.83 -7.47
CA VAL A 50 -5.60 5.31 -8.08
C VAL A 50 -5.32 4.08 -8.94
N VAL A 51 -4.28 4.11 -9.78
CA VAL A 51 -3.87 2.96 -10.61
C VAL A 51 -3.46 1.77 -9.74
N SER A 52 -2.76 2.00 -8.64
CA SER A 52 -2.36 0.96 -7.70
C SER A 52 -3.60 0.29 -7.05
N ILE A 53 -4.56 1.07 -6.57
CA ILE A 53 -5.81 0.56 -5.99
C ILE A 53 -6.62 -0.20 -7.06
N ALA A 54 -6.78 0.36 -8.26
CA ALA A 54 -7.51 -0.26 -9.35
C ALA A 54 -6.88 -1.60 -9.77
N SER A 55 -5.54 -1.66 -9.85
CA SER A 55 -4.81 -2.90 -10.15
C SER A 55 -5.07 -3.98 -9.09
N CYS A 56 -5.03 -3.63 -7.81
CA CYS A 56 -5.34 -4.56 -6.73
C CYS A 56 -6.78 -5.09 -6.80
N LEU A 57 -7.76 -4.20 -7.03
CA LEU A 57 -9.17 -4.57 -7.17
C LEU A 57 -9.41 -5.50 -8.36
N VAL A 58 -8.87 -5.15 -9.52
CA VAL A 58 -9.02 -5.96 -10.74
C VAL A 58 -8.35 -7.32 -10.57
N SER A 59 -7.16 -7.36 -9.99
CA SER A 59 -6.42 -8.62 -9.76
C SER A 59 -7.16 -9.54 -8.81
N GLU A 60 -7.74 -9.02 -7.72
CA GLU A 60 -8.53 -9.81 -6.78
C GLU A 60 -9.83 -10.32 -7.42
N TYR A 61 -10.51 -9.46 -8.18
CA TYR A 61 -11.71 -9.85 -8.91
C TYR A 61 -11.44 -10.99 -9.91
N LEU A 62 -10.39 -10.82 -10.73
CA LEU A 62 -10.01 -11.81 -11.73
C LEU A 62 -9.58 -13.13 -11.09
N TYR A 63 -8.76 -13.08 -10.05
CA TYR A 63 -8.34 -14.28 -9.34
C TYR A 63 -9.52 -15.06 -8.79
N ASN A 64 -10.42 -14.41 -8.06
CA ASN A 64 -11.59 -15.05 -7.49
C ASN A 64 -12.53 -15.64 -8.57
N LYS A 65 -12.67 -14.94 -9.70
CA LYS A 65 -13.48 -15.42 -10.84
C LYS A 65 -12.84 -16.66 -11.49
N ILE A 66 -11.53 -16.66 -11.72
CA ILE A 66 -10.79 -17.79 -12.32
C ILE A 66 -10.75 -18.98 -11.36
N ALA A 67 -10.52 -18.73 -10.08
CA ALA A 67 -10.46 -19.77 -9.06
C ALA A 67 -11.83 -20.25 -8.56
N HIS A 68 -12.93 -19.75 -9.14
CA HIS A 68 -14.31 -20.05 -8.73
C HIS A 68 -14.56 -19.85 -7.22
N LYS A 69 -13.88 -18.88 -6.60
CA LYS A 69 -14.02 -18.52 -5.19
C LYS A 69 -15.07 -17.42 -4.99
N LYS A 70 -15.59 -17.30 -3.77
CA LYS A 70 -16.46 -16.18 -3.40
C LYS A 70 -15.68 -14.87 -3.50
N GLN A 71 -16.33 -13.80 -3.98
CA GLN A 71 -15.74 -12.47 -4.07
C GLN A 71 -15.46 -11.91 -2.66
N THR A 72 -14.22 -11.47 -2.44
CA THR A 72 -13.74 -10.94 -1.16
C THR A 72 -13.52 -9.42 -1.19
N ILE A 73 -13.82 -8.76 -2.30
CA ILE A 73 -13.61 -7.31 -2.48
C ILE A 73 -14.30 -6.48 -1.39
N GLY A 74 -15.43 -6.98 -0.86
CA GLY A 74 -16.20 -6.31 0.19
C GLY A 74 -15.48 -6.16 1.53
N ASP A 75 -14.38 -6.87 1.77
CA ASP A 75 -13.56 -6.73 2.99
C ASP A 75 -12.64 -5.50 2.98
N LEU A 76 -12.53 -4.77 1.86
CA LEU A 76 -11.70 -3.59 1.64
C LEU A 76 -10.18 -3.84 1.74
N SER A 77 -9.73 -5.05 1.96
CA SER A 77 -8.31 -5.36 2.17
C SER A 77 -7.47 -5.11 0.91
N CYS A 78 -8.03 -5.32 -0.29
CA CYS A 78 -7.37 -5.01 -1.55
C CYS A 78 -7.21 -3.49 -1.75
N VAL A 79 -8.16 -2.68 -1.26
CA VAL A 79 -8.06 -1.21 -1.29
C VAL A 79 -6.94 -0.75 -0.38
N VAL A 80 -6.86 -1.29 0.86
CA VAL A 80 -5.76 -1.00 1.79
C VAL A 80 -4.41 -1.38 1.17
N THR A 81 -4.32 -2.57 0.57
CA THR A 81 -3.09 -3.03 -0.09
C THR A 81 -2.67 -2.09 -1.22
N GLY A 82 -3.61 -1.71 -2.09
CA GLY A 82 -3.34 -0.81 -3.20
C GLY A 82 -2.97 0.60 -2.74
N LEU A 83 -3.62 1.11 -1.69
CA LEU A 83 -3.31 2.41 -1.10
C LEU A 83 -1.90 2.40 -0.48
N LEU A 84 -1.57 1.42 0.34
CA LEU A 84 -0.24 1.27 0.92
C LEU A 84 0.84 1.11 -0.16
N LEU A 85 0.58 0.31 -1.20
CA LEU A 85 1.52 0.17 -2.31
C LEU A 85 1.73 1.51 -3.02
N GLY A 86 0.65 2.23 -3.38
CA GLY A 86 0.72 3.53 -4.04
C GLY A 86 1.49 4.56 -3.23
N LEU A 87 1.27 4.64 -1.90
CA LEU A 87 1.99 5.54 -1.00
C LEU A 87 3.49 5.21 -0.90
N ASN A 88 3.87 3.96 -1.12
CA ASN A 88 5.26 3.49 -1.11
C ASN A 88 5.99 3.66 -2.45
N LEU A 89 5.32 4.16 -3.49
CA LEU A 89 5.91 4.44 -4.79
C LEU A 89 6.28 5.93 -4.93
N SER A 90 7.22 6.21 -5.85
CA SER A 90 7.47 7.58 -6.29
C SER A 90 6.37 8.03 -7.26
N HIS A 91 6.04 9.32 -7.27
CA HIS A 91 5.09 9.88 -8.23
C HIS A 91 5.59 9.83 -9.69
N THR A 92 6.90 9.64 -9.90
CA THR A 92 7.53 9.60 -11.22
C THR A 92 7.51 8.23 -11.89
N VAL A 93 7.14 7.16 -11.15
CA VAL A 93 7.12 5.82 -11.72
C VAL A 93 6.16 5.71 -12.91
N PRO A 94 6.52 4.97 -13.97
CA PRO A 94 5.61 4.63 -15.05
C PRO A 94 4.41 3.81 -14.54
N PHE A 95 3.22 4.03 -15.10
CA PHE A 95 1.98 3.40 -14.63
C PHE A 95 1.94 1.88 -14.71
N PHE A 96 2.78 1.26 -15.55
CA PHE A 96 2.86 -0.20 -15.58
C PHE A 96 3.46 -0.79 -14.30
N ILE A 97 4.29 -0.04 -13.56
CA ILE A 97 4.90 -0.49 -12.30
C ILE A 97 3.85 -0.72 -11.20
N PRO A 98 2.97 0.25 -10.85
CA PRO A 98 1.90 -0.01 -9.90
C PRO A 98 0.90 -1.09 -10.38
N ILE A 99 0.70 -1.28 -11.70
CA ILE A 99 -0.13 -2.34 -12.23
C ILE A 99 0.49 -3.71 -11.93
N ILE A 100 1.75 -3.92 -12.26
CA ILE A 100 2.48 -5.17 -12.00
C ILE A 100 2.58 -5.41 -10.48
N GLY A 101 2.91 -4.36 -9.71
CA GLY A 101 3.01 -4.44 -8.26
C GLY A 101 1.71 -4.84 -7.58
N GLY A 102 0.58 -4.23 -7.99
CA GLY A 102 -0.74 -4.56 -7.46
C GLY A 102 -1.16 -6.01 -7.80
N ALA A 103 -0.90 -6.45 -9.03
CA ALA A 103 -1.14 -7.83 -9.43
C ALA A 103 -0.29 -8.81 -8.62
N PHE A 104 1.00 -8.54 -8.43
CA PHE A 104 1.88 -9.36 -7.62
C PHE A 104 1.45 -9.39 -6.15
N ALA A 105 1.13 -8.23 -5.55
CA ALA A 105 0.67 -8.12 -4.17
C ALA A 105 -0.55 -9.00 -3.90
N ILE A 106 -1.54 -8.92 -4.79
CA ILE A 106 -2.80 -9.63 -4.61
C ILE A 106 -2.66 -11.10 -5.00
N VAL A 107 -2.19 -11.41 -6.20
CA VAL A 107 -2.18 -12.81 -6.68
C VAL A 107 -1.15 -13.63 -5.92
N VAL A 108 0.12 -13.18 -5.89
CA VAL A 108 1.22 -13.97 -5.35
C VAL A 108 1.27 -13.94 -3.84
N VAL A 109 1.19 -12.74 -3.23
CA VAL A 109 1.41 -12.61 -1.79
C VAL A 109 0.15 -12.88 -0.96
N LYS A 110 -1.04 -12.48 -1.47
CA LYS A 110 -2.29 -12.60 -0.72
C LYS A 110 -3.08 -13.86 -1.10
N MET A 111 -3.44 -14.03 -2.37
CA MET A 111 -4.48 -15.00 -2.77
C MET A 111 -3.98 -16.44 -2.89
N ILE A 112 -2.73 -16.66 -3.29
CA ILE A 112 -2.14 -18.03 -3.37
C ILE A 112 -2.11 -18.67 -1.98
N PHE A 113 -1.84 -17.92 -0.93
CA PHE A 113 -1.77 -18.41 0.45
C PHE A 113 -3.14 -18.54 1.15
N GLY A 114 -4.23 -18.16 0.51
CA GLY A 114 -5.59 -18.34 1.04
C GLY A 114 -6.36 -17.05 1.31
N GLY A 115 -5.77 -15.88 1.09
CA GLY A 115 -6.41 -14.57 1.25
C GLY A 115 -6.08 -13.89 2.57
N LEU A 116 -6.95 -12.97 3.00
CA LEU A 116 -6.74 -12.17 4.20
C LEU A 116 -6.52 -13.03 5.44
N GLY A 117 -5.44 -12.75 6.18
CA GLY A 117 -5.06 -13.46 7.41
C GLY A 117 -4.25 -14.74 7.20
N GLN A 118 -4.09 -15.21 5.96
CA GLN A 118 -3.30 -16.39 5.61
C GLN A 118 -1.99 -16.06 4.91
N ASN A 119 -1.77 -14.80 4.57
CA ASN A 119 -0.56 -14.33 3.91
C ASN A 119 0.63 -14.29 4.89
N PHE A 120 1.79 -14.79 4.46
CA PHE A 120 3.02 -14.87 5.27
C PHE A 120 3.75 -13.53 5.43
N MET A 121 3.43 -12.53 4.61
CA MET A 121 3.98 -11.18 4.67
C MET A 121 2.93 -10.14 4.28
N ASN A 122 3.22 -8.86 4.55
CA ASN A 122 2.37 -7.76 4.09
C ASN A 122 2.40 -7.69 2.55
N PRO A 123 1.24 -7.79 1.85
CA PRO A 123 1.19 -7.81 0.40
C PRO A 123 1.78 -6.56 -0.26
N ALA A 124 1.54 -5.37 0.30
CA ALA A 124 2.07 -4.13 -0.26
C ALA A 124 3.60 -4.06 -0.15
N LEU A 125 4.17 -4.47 0.99
CA LEU A 125 5.62 -4.49 1.19
C LEU A 125 6.30 -5.58 0.36
N GLY A 126 5.68 -6.77 0.25
CA GLY A 126 6.16 -7.83 -0.63
C GLY A 126 6.22 -7.39 -2.08
N ALA A 127 5.18 -6.70 -2.56
CA ALA A 127 5.19 -6.12 -3.90
C ALA A 127 6.25 -5.03 -4.06
N ARG A 128 6.44 -4.15 -3.07
CA ARG A 128 7.51 -3.14 -3.11
C ARG A 128 8.89 -3.78 -3.23
N CYS A 129 9.18 -4.82 -2.45
CA CYS A 129 10.44 -5.57 -2.55
C CYS A 129 10.63 -6.17 -3.95
N PHE A 130 9.60 -6.82 -4.49
CA PHE A 130 9.62 -7.37 -5.84
C PHE A 130 9.89 -6.30 -6.89
N LEU A 131 9.18 -5.17 -6.84
CA LEU A 131 9.35 -4.07 -7.78
C LEU A 131 10.73 -3.43 -7.68
N LEU A 132 11.28 -3.32 -6.47
CA LEU A 132 12.62 -2.77 -6.25
C LEU A 132 13.70 -3.65 -6.92
N LEU A 133 13.54 -4.97 -6.87
CA LEU A 133 14.46 -5.90 -7.50
C LEU A 133 14.28 -5.96 -9.02
N ALA A 134 13.04 -5.94 -9.51
CA ALA A 134 12.72 -6.07 -10.92
C ALA A 134 12.92 -4.76 -11.72
N PHE A 135 12.67 -3.62 -11.10
CA PHE A 135 12.67 -2.29 -11.73
C PHE A 135 13.47 -1.27 -10.91
N THR A 136 14.70 -1.62 -10.53
CA THR A 136 15.56 -0.81 -9.63
C THR A 136 15.66 0.66 -10.07
N GLY A 137 15.91 0.94 -11.36
CA GLY A 137 16.07 2.29 -11.87
C GLY A 137 14.87 3.21 -11.56
N PRO A 138 13.66 2.91 -12.06
CA PRO A 138 12.46 3.71 -11.76
C PRO A 138 12.07 3.74 -10.28
N MET A 139 12.37 2.68 -9.53
CA MET A 139 12.03 2.59 -8.09
C MET A 139 12.96 3.38 -7.18
N THR A 140 14.19 3.68 -7.63
CA THR A 140 15.19 4.45 -6.87
C THR A 140 15.34 5.89 -7.35
N SER A 141 14.69 6.26 -8.46
CA SER A 141 14.70 7.63 -8.96
C SER A 141 13.61 8.46 -8.29
N PHE A 142 14.02 9.46 -7.52
CA PHE A 142 13.10 10.39 -6.87
C PHE A 142 13.32 11.79 -7.43
N THR A 143 12.23 12.48 -7.73
CA THR A 143 12.27 13.88 -8.17
C THR A 143 11.40 14.73 -7.25
N PHE A 144 11.83 15.96 -7.03
CA PHE A 144 11.04 16.98 -6.34
C PHE A 144 11.25 18.30 -7.08
N ASP A 145 10.16 19.04 -7.38
CA ASP A 145 10.18 20.29 -8.18
C ASP A 145 10.93 20.18 -9.53
N GLY A 146 10.81 19.00 -10.19
CA GLY A 146 11.46 18.76 -11.49
C GLY A 146 12.96 18.48 -11.41
N VAL A 147 13.55 18.48 -10.22
CA VAL A 147 14.97 18.15 -10.01
C VAL A 147 15.09 16.74 -9.48
N SER A 148 15.83 15.90 -10.19
CA SER A 148 16.20 14.57 -9.70
C SER A 148 17.31 14.72 -8.66
N GLY A 149 17.09 14.20 -7.47
CA GLY A 149 18.06 14.29 -6.37
C GLY A 149 18.11 13.02 -5.53
N ALA A 150 19.22 12.85 -4.82
CA ALA A 150 19.32 11.81 -3.80
C ALA A 150 18.35 12.13 -2.64
N THR A 151 17.77 11.09 -2.06
CA THR A 151 17.00 11.28 -0.83
C THR A 151 17.91 11.78 0.29
N PRO A 152 17.41 12.54 1.28
CA PRO A 152 18.23 13.00 2.41
C PRO A 152 19.02 11.88 3.09
N LEU A 153 18.43 10.70 3.18
CA LEU A 153 19.09 9.53 3.75
C LEU A 153 20.28 9.06 2.89
N ALA A 154 20.16 9.10 1.55
CA ALA A 154 21.26 8.74 0.67
C ALA A 154 22.41 9.74 0.78
N VAL A 155 22.12 11.04 0.87
CA VAL A 155 23.12 12.09 1.07
C VAL A 155 23.88 11.90 2.39
N ILE A 156 23.17 11.58 3.47
CA ILE A 156 23.79 11.31 4.78
C ILE A 156 24.65 10.04 4.75
N LYS A 157 24.19 9.01 4.04
CA LYS A 157 24.93 7.75 3.89
C LYS A 157 26.25 7.95 3.14
N ASP A 158 26.30 8.87 2.20
CA ASP A 158 27.51 9.24 1.46
C ASP A 158 28.42 10.20 2.25
N GLY A 159 28.11 10.45 3.54
CA GLY A 159 28.92 11.25 4.45
C GLY A 159 28.73 12.77 4.32
N ALA A 160 27.77 13.22 3.52
CA ALA A 160 27.45 14.64 3.39
C ALA A 160 26.43 15.07 4.47
N LEU A 161 26.56 16.31 4.95
CA LEU A 161 25.57 16.89 5.87
C LEU A 161 24.37 17.40 5.07
N TYR A 162 23.18 16.91 5.41
CA TYR A 162 21.95 17.49 4.87
C TYR A 162 21.58 18.70 5.73
N SER A 163 21.65 19.90 5.12
CA SER A 163 21.55 21.17 5.85
C SER A 163 20.12 21.66 6.07
N ASP A 164 19.16 21.17 5.30
CA ASP A 164 17.77 21.67 5.33
C ASP A 164 16.83 20.75 6.14
N THR A 165 16.96 20.81 7.46
CA THR A 165 16.10 20.08 8.39
C THR A 165 14.63 20.53 8.35
N MET A 166 14.39 21.81 7.98
CA MET A 166 13.02 22.33 7.87
C MET A 166 12.32 21.74 6.64
N ALA A 167 13.01 21.54 5.52
CA ALA A 167 12.46 20.85 4.37
C ALA A 167 12.09 19.38 4.67
N MET A 168 12.93 18.71 5.47
CA MET A 168 12.62 17.35 5.95
C MET A 168 11.35 17.32 6.84
N PHE A 169 11.23 18.29 7.75
CA PHE A 169 10.09 18.39 8.66
C PHE A 169 8.78 18.68 7.88
N THR A 170 8.83 19.60 6.92
CA THR A 170 7.67 19.98 6.10
C THR A 170 7.39 19.03 4.93
N GLY A 171 8.26 18.04 4.68
CA GLY A 171 8.09 17.05 3.61
C GLY A 171 8.40 17.56 2.20
N ARG A 172 9.09 18.69 2.05
CA ARG A 172 9.53 19.24 0.75
C ARG A 172 10.85 18.62 0.31
N ILE A 173 10.85 17.31 0.16
CA ILE A 173 12.03 16.51 -0.19
C ILE A 173 11.67 15.46 -1.24
N ALA A 174 12.67 15.00 -1.98
CA ALA A 174 12.51 13.87 -2.87
C ALA A 174 12.29 12.58 -2.08
N GLY A 175 11.24 11.83 -2.43
CA GLY A 175 10.90 10.59 -1.73
C GLY A 175 9.67 9.90 -2.32
N THR A 176 9.13 8.95 -1.57
CA THR A 176 7.86 8.27 -1.89
C THR A 176 6.67 9.17 -1.56
N ILE A 177 5.50 8.87 -2.15
CA ILE A 177 4.30 9.72 -2.00
C ILE A 177 3.87 9.84 -0.53
N GLY A 178 4.01 8.78 0.26
CA GLY A 178 3.51 8.73 1.65
C GLY A 178 4.56 8.87 2.74
N GLU A 179 5.86 8.98 2.41
CA GLU A 179 6.96 8.92 3.39
C GLU A 179 7.87 10.16 3.36
N THR A 180 7.36 11.32 2.99
CA THR A 180 8.17 12.53 2.83
C THR A 180 8.05 13.51 4.00
N SER A 181 6.98 13.49 4.78
CA SER A 181 6.78 14.37 5.94
C SER A 181 6.92 13.65 7.26
N VAL A 182 7.44 14.36 8.26
CA VAL A 182 7.49 13.90 9.66
C VAL A 182 6.17 14.18 10.40
N ILE A 183 5.37 15.15 9.91
CA ILE A 183 4.04 15.47 10.39
C ILE A 183 3.01 14.61 9.66
#